data_d257af9f8aa4d00e9bc483326f18ec1e
#
_entry.id   d257af9f8aa4d00e9bc483326f18ec1e
#
_cell.length_a   1.000
_cell.length_b   1.000
_cell.length_c   1.000
_cell.angle_alpha   90.00
_cell.angle_beta   90.00
_cell.angle_gamma   90.00
#
_symmetry.space_group_name_H-M   'P 1'
#
loop_
_entity.id
_entity.type
_entity.pdbx_description
1 polymer ?
#
loop_
_entity_poly.entity_id
_entity_poly.type
_entity_poly.pdbx_seq_one_letter_code
_entity_poly.pdbx_strand_id
1 'polypeptide(L)'
;VLYFDFFPRQGKGGGAWCGYFREQRYRDGEREAPVVGIVANFTRPTATAPALLSLDETETLFHEFGHALHFLFHDVKYRGLSEVEGDFVELPSQIMENWATEPQVLAEYAVHYRTKEVIPEQLVRKIRNSALFNQGFATTELVAAALSDMDIHSIRRYEPFNPEAFEDNALRLQRGLIPQIEPRYRYPYFSHIFDGDY
;
A
#
# COMPACT_ATOMS: atom_id res chain seq x y z
N VAL A 1 0.80 12.33 18.00
CA VAL A 1 1.13 11.04 18.61
C VAL A 1 0.97 9.97 17.55
N LEU A 2 1.94 9.04 17.47
CA LEU A 2 1.91 7.90 16.55
C LEU A 2 1.94 6.60 17.35
N TYR A 3 0.98 5.72 17.08
CA TYR A 3 0.90 4.37 17.63
C TYR A 3 1.27 3.34 16.57
N PHE A 4 1.92 2.25 17.01
CA PHE A 4 2.27 1.11 16.18
C PHE A 4 1.64 -0.17 16.71
N ASP A 5 0.94 -0.90 15.85
CA ASP A 5 0.38 -2.21 16.12
C ASP A 5 0.83 -3.20 15.02
N PHE A 6 2.02 -3.75 15.17
CA PHE A 6 2.74 -4.45 14.11
C PHE A 6 2.41 -5.93 13.96
N PHE A 7 1.90 -6.59 14.99
CA PHE A 7 1.84 -8.05 14.98
C PHE A 7 0.42 -8.61 14.91
N PRO A 8 0.21 -9.74 14.20
CA PRO A 8 -1.08 -10.39 14.11
C PRO A 8 -1.55 -10.87 15.49
N ARG A 9 -2.86 -10.89 15.73
CA ARG A 9 -3.52 -11.47 16.91
C ARG A 9 -4.93 -11.91 16.57
N GLN A 10 -5.52 -12.71 17.44
CA GLN A 10 -6.93 -13.11 17.27
C GLN A 10 -7.84 -11.87 17.17
N GLY A 11 -8.73 -11.86 16.19
CA GLY A 11 -9.67 -10.77 15.95
C GLY A 11 -9.10 -9.57 15.19
N LYS A 12 -7.80 -9.58 14.81
CA LYS A 12 -7.19 -8.57 13.96
C LYS A 12 -7.29 -8.98 12.49
N GLY A 13 -7.78 -8.08 11.63
CA GLY A 13 -7.78 -8.27 10.18
C GLY A 13 -6.38 -8.35 9.59
N GLY A 14 -6.23 -8.98 8.43
CA GLY A 14 -4.97 -9.05 7.69
C GLY A 14 -4.61 -7.73 7.01
N GLY A 15 -3.45 -7.71 6.32
CA GLY A 15 -2.93 -6.53 5.63
C GLY A 15 -2.28 -5.51 6.56
N ALA A 16 -2.11 -4.29 6.05
CA ALA A 16 -1.64 -3.14 6.80
C ALA A 16 -2.48 -1.92 6.44
N TRP A 17 -2.52 -0.95 7.33
CA TRP A 17 -3.20 0.32 7.10
C TRP A 17 -2.72 1.39 8.09
N CYS A 18 -2.88 2.64 7.69
CA CYS A 18 -2.65 3.81 8.54
C CYS A 18 -3.94 4.63 8.64
N GLY A 19 -4.19 5.19 9.81
CA GLY A 19 -5.37 6.03 10.02
C GLY A 19 -5.26 6.86 11.29
N TYR A 20 -6.22 7.76 11.48
CA TYR A 20 -6.24 8.54 12.72
C TYR A 20 -7.30 8.07 13.70
N PHE A 21 -6.93 8.15 14.96
CA PHE A 21 -7.88 8.16 16.08
C PHE A 21 -8.42 9.56 16.34
N ARG A 22 -7.65 10.59 15.95
CA ARG A 22 -8.04 11.99 15.98
C ARG A 22 -7.28 12.74 14.90
N GLU A 23 -8.02 13.47 14.07
CA GLU A 23 -7.46 14.38 13.07
C GLU A 23 -6.81 15.61 13.73
N GLN A 24 -5.89 16.25 13.00
CA GLN A 24 -5.41 17.57 13.36
C GLN A 24 -6.58 18.57 13.33
N ARG A 25 -6.60 19.48 14.28
CA ARG A 25 -7.62 20.55 14.32
C ARG A 25 -7.13 21.75 15.13
N TYR A 26 -7.82 22.85 14.97
CA TYR A 26 -7.71 23.98 15.88
C TYR A 26 -8.88 23.99 16.86
N ARG A 27 -8.57 24.20 18.14
CA ARG A 27 -9.54 24.34 19.20
C ARG A 27 -9.16 25.55 20.05
N ASP A 28 -10.09 26.49 20.23
CA ASP A 28 -9.88 27.72 21.00
C ASP A 28 -8.64 28.52 20.55
N GLY A 29 -8.30 28.46 19.26
CA GLY A 29 -7.14 29.10 18.66
C GLY A 29 -5.82 28.32 18.76
N GLU A 30 -5.80 27.20 19.46
CA GLU A 30 -4.62 26.33 19.61
C GLU A 30 -4.68 25.13 18.68
N ARG A 31 -3.52 24.76 18.12
CA ARG A 31 -3.36 23.57 17.27
C ARG A 31 -3.33 22.31 18.12
N GLU A 32 -4.31 21.44 17.96
CA GLU A 32 -4.28 20.08 18.48
C GLU A 32 -3.64 19.14 17.44
N ALA A 33 -2.54 18.50 17.81
CA ALA A 33 -1.86 17.54 16.96
C ALA A 33 -2.71 16.28 16.73
N PRO A 34 -2.56 15.62 15.57
CA PRO A 34 -3.30 14.39 15.28
C PRO A 34 -2.81 13.23 16.15
N VAL A 35 -3.66 12.21 16.27
CA VAL A 35 -3.34 10.91 16.87
C VAL A 35 -3.50 9.87 15.79
N VAL A 36 -2.39 9.30 15.36
CA VAL A 36 -2.29 8.41 14.21
C VAL A 36 -1.90 7.00 14.66
N GLY A 37 -2.37 5.99 13.96
CA GLY A 37 -1.99 4.60 14.18
C GLY A 37 -1.57 3.94 12.88
N ILE A 38 -0.47 3.17 12.93
CA ILE A 38 -0.07 2.23 11.89
C ILE A 38 -0.38 0.82 12.41
N VAL A 39 -1.14 0.09 11.64
CA VAL A 39 -1.52 -1.30 11.92
C VAL A 39 -0.94 -2.19 10.83
N ALA A 40 -0.28 -3.28 11.21
CA ALA A 40 0.29 -4.25 10.29
C ALA A 40 0.17 -5.68 10.86
N ASN A 41 0.57 -6.67 10.07
CA ASN A 41 0.58 -8.08 10.46
C ASN A 41 1.94 -8.70 10.15
N PHE A 42 3.00 -8.07 10.62
CA PHE A 42 4.38 -8.48 10.36
C PHE A 42 4.77 -9.79 11.06
N THR A 43 5.78 -10.43 10.52
CA THR A 43 6.39 -11.64 11.08
C THR A 43 6.79 -11.42 12.55
N ARG A 44 6.27 -12.28 13.43
CA ARG A 44 6.53 -12.20 14.87
C ARG A 44 7.97 -12.60 15.22
N PRO A 45 8.52 -12.07 16.31
CA PRO A 45 9.73 -12.61 16.89
C PRO A 45 9.51 -14.06 17.37
N THR A 46 10.58 -14.84 17.42
CA THR A 46 10.61 -16.18 18.00
C THR A 46 11.32 -16.17 19.35
N ALA A 47 11.35 -17.31 20.05
CA ALA A 47 12.10 -17.43 21.30
C ALA A 47 13.63 -17.22 21.12
N THR A 48 14.14 -17.36 19.90
CA THR A 48 15.58 -17.33 19.59
C THR A 48 16.01 -16.21 18.65
N ALA A 49 15.06 -15.50 18.02
CA ALA A 49 15.33 -14.44 17.06
C ALA A 49 14.32 -13.29 17.21
N PRO A 50 14.74 -12.04 17.01
CA PRO A 50 13.83 -10.90 16.93
C PRO A 50 12.89 -11.04 15.72
N ALA A 51 11.92 -10.16 15.59
CA ALA A 51 11.15 -10.03 14.36
C ALA A 51 12.09 -9.63 13.21
N LEU A 52 12.22 -10.52 12.23
CA LEU A 52 13.01 -10.30 11.02
C LEU A 52 12.02 -10.11 9.89
N LEU A 53 11.85 -8.89 9.46
CA LEU A 53 10.92 -8.55 8.38
C LEU A 53 11.47 -8.99 7.03
N SER A 54 10.59 -9.45 6.15
CA SER A 54 10.91 -9.59 4.72
C SER A 54 11.12 -8.21 4.08
N LEU A 55 11.59 -8.18 2.85
CA LEU A 55 11.68 -6.93 2.10
C LEU A 55 10.29 -6.30 1.91
N ASP A 56 9.31 -7.11 1.50
CA ASP A 56 7.93 -6.65 1.30
C ASP A 56 7.31 -6.08 2.59
N GLU A 57 7.52 -6.75 3.74
CA GLU A 57 7.07 -6.22 5.04
C GLU A 57 7.77 -4.91 5.40
N THR A 58 9.03 -4.74 5.00
CA THR A 58 9.78 -3.51 5.22
C THR A 58 9.27 -2.39 4.31
N GLU A 59 9.04 -2.66 3.02
CA GLU A 59 8.42 -1.72 2.08
C GLU A 59 7.04 -1.31 2.57
N THR A 60 6.21 -2.26 3.04
CA THR A 60 4.92 -1.96 3.67
C THR A 60 5.06 -1.01 4.87
N LEU A 61 6.08 -1.20 5.72
CA LEU A 61 6.31 -0.28 6.85
C LEU A 61 6.64 1.14 6.36
N PHE A 62 7.47 1.29 5.34
CA PHE A 62 7.76 2.60 4.73
C PHE A 62 6.51 3.21 4.10
N HIS A 63 5.71 2.42 3.40
CA HIS A 63 4.42 2.81 2.82
C HIS A 63 3.48 3.40 3.88
N GLU A 64 3.17 2.61 4.92
CA GLU A 64 2.28 3.07 6.00
C GLU A 64 2.84 4.28 6.76
N PHE A 65 4.17 4.35 6.86
CA PHE A 65 4.82 5.52 7.45
C PHE A 65 4.69 6.77 6.58
N GLY A 66 4.62 6.61 5.25
CA GLY A 66 4.33 7.70 4.32
C GLY A 66 2.95 8.32 4.57
N HIS A 67 1.92 7.49 4.75
CA HIS A 67 0.60 7.95 5.19
C HIS A 67 0.65 8.63 6.56
N ALA A 68 1.37 8.03 7.51
CA ALA A 68 1.49 8.60 8.85
C ALA A 68 2.15 9.98 8.83
N LEU A 69 3.19 10.20 8.04
CA LEU A 69 3.83 11.50 7.86
C LEU A 69 2.86 12.51 7.26
N HIS A 70 2.11 12.11 6.23
CA HIS A 70 1.09 12.95 5.63
C HIS A 70 0.08 13.42 6.69
N PHE A 71 -0.46 12.53 7.49
CA PHE A 71 -1.40 12.86 8.55
C PHE A 71 -0.77 13.70 9.68
N LEU A 72 0.46 13.41 10.08
CA LEU A 72 1.15 14.13 11.16
C LEU A 72 1.49 15.58 10.78
N PHE A 73 1.76 15.82 9.49
CA PHE A 73 2.09 17.15 8.98
C PHE A 73 0.86 17.99 8.59
N HIS A 74 -0.35 17.45 8.70
CA HIS A 74 -1.54 18.24 8.47
C HIS A 74 -1.55 19.49 9.36
N ASP A 75 -1.84 20.62 8.75
CA ASP A 75 -2.03 21.90 9.42
C ASP A 75 -3.12 22.70 8.70
N VAL A 76 -4.35 22.27 8.90
CA VAL A 76 -5.53 22.86 8.28
C VAL A 76 -6.35 23.60 9.32
N LYS A 77 -6.84 24.78 8.96
CA LYS A 77 -7.61 25.64 9.85
C LYS A 77 -9.05 25.14 10.06
N TYR A 78 -9.63 24.60 9.01
CA TYR A 78 -11.03 24.16 9.04
C TYR A 78 -11.10 22.64 9.04
N ARG A 79 -11.94 22.12 9.91
CA ARG A 79 -12.20 20.69 10.02
C ARG A 79 -12.76 20.15 8.70
N GLY A 80 -12.33 18.96 8.32
CA GLY A 80 -12.74 18.31 7.05
C GLY A 80 -11.82 18.66 5.85
N LEU A 81 -10.95 19.69 5.96
CA LEU A 81 -9.94 19.97 4.91
C LEU A 81 -8.68 19.11 5.04
N SER A 82 -8.64 18.21 6.01
CA SER A 82 -7.58 17.20 6.15
C SER A 82 -7.85 15.92 5.35
N GLU A 83 -9.04 15.78 4.79
CA GLU A 83 -9.34 14.67 3.90
C GLU A 83 -8.51 14.77 2.62
N VAL A 84 -8.02 13.64 2.16
CA VAL A 84 -7.18 13.53 0.97
C VAL A 84 -7.97 12.84 -0.11
N GLU A 85 -7.95 13.41 -1.31
CA GLU A 85 -8.60 12.80 -2.47
C GLU A 85 -8.04 11.40 -2.76
N GLY A 86 -8.92 10.45 -3.10
CA GLY A 86 -8.57 9.05 -3.29
C GLY A 86 -7.49 8.83 -4.36
N ASP A 87 -7.47 9.63 -5.42
CA ASP A 87 -6.47 9.56 -6.48
C ASP A 87 -5.10 10.17 -6.10
N PHE A 88 -4.98 10.79 -4.93
CA PHE A 88 -3.74 11.36 -4.40
C PHE A 88 -3.23 10.67 -3.13
N VAL A 89 -4.09 9.94 -2.41
CA VAL A 89 -3.82 9.41 -1.07
C VAL A 89 -2.56 8.53 -1.01
N GLU A 90 -2.26 7.79 -2.07
CA GLU A 90 -1.11 6.89 -2.16
C GLU A 90 0.20 7.56 -2.60
N LEU A 91 0.19 8.84 -2.97
CA LEU A 91 1.43 9.51 -3.37
C LEU A 91 2.49 9.54 -2.25
N PRO A 92 2.16 9.97 -1.01
CA PRO A 92 3.12 9.99 0.09
C PRO A 92 3.60 8.60 0.52
N SER A 93 2.70 7.62 0.52
CA SER A 93 3.02 6.24 0.89
C SER A 93 3.94 5.57 -0.13
N GLN A 94 3.59 5.61 -1.41
CA GLN A 94 4.37 4.98 -2.48
C GLN A 94 5.72 5.66 -2.70
N ILE A 95 5.83 6.98 -2.52
CA ILE A 95 7.14 7.64 -2.61
C ILE A 95 8.08 7.21 -1.48
N MET A 96 7.54 6.93 -0.30
CA MET A 96 8.34 6.45 0.84
C MET A 96 8.91 5.05 0.64
N GLU A 97 8.26 4.17 -0.13
CA GLU A 97 8.77 2.84 -0.47
C GLU A 97 10.16 2.88 -1.10
N ASN A 98 10.47 3.91 -1.88
CA ASN A 98 11.78 4.06 -2.52
C ASN A 98 12.93 4.08 -1.50
N TRP A 99 12.67 4.58 -0.29
CA TRP A 99 13.67 4.67 0.77
C TRP A 99 13.99 3.30 1.40
N ALA A 100 13.09 2.33 1.30
CA ALA A 100 13.32 0.99 1.83
C ALA A 100 14.52 0.30 1.16
N THR A 101 14.79 0.60 -0.11
CA THR A 101 15.88 -0.01 -0.88
C THR A 101 17.01 0.96 -1.22
N GLU A 102 16.96 2.19 -0.71
CA GLU A 102 18.05 3.16 -0.92
C GLU A 102 19.30 2.73 -0.12
N PRO A 103 20.50 2.60 -0.74
CA PRO A 103 21.68 2.04 -0.09
C PRO A 103 22.08 2.74 1.21
N GLN A 104 21.95 4.06 1.28
CA GLN A 104 22.29 4.82 2.48
C GLN A 104 21.33 4.49 3.63
N VAL A 105 20.04 4.34 3.34
CA VAL A 105 19.02 3.98 4.32
C VAL A 105 19.14 2.52 4.73
N LEU A 106 19.38 1.60 3.77
CA LEU A 106 19.65 0.20 4.05
C LEU A 106 20.85 0.02 5.01
N ALA A 107 21.89 0.83 4.86
CA ALA A 107 23.06 0.77 5.74
C ALA A 107 22.73 1.09 7.20
N GLU A 108 21.69 1.89 7.46
CA GLU A 108 21.25 2.24 8.81
C GLU A 108 20.41 1.14 9.47
N TYR A 109 19.51 0.49 8.76
CA TYR A 109 18.57 -0.45 9.36
C TYR A 109 18.80 -1.92 8.99
N ALA A 110 19.32 -2.20 7.79
CA ALA A 110 19.54 -3.56 7.31
C ALA A 110 20.87 -4.13 7.83
N VAL A 111 20.95 -4.27 9.14
CA VAL A 111 22.13 -4.82 9.84
C VAL A 111 21.84 -6.20 10.42
N HIS A 112 22.78 -7.10 10.34
CA HIS A 112 22.62 -8.43 10.87
C HIS A 112 22.36 -8.41 12.39
N TYR A 113 21.28 -9.01 12.83
CA TYR A 113 20.77 -8.83 14.20
C TYR A 113 21.73 -9.26 15.31
N ARG A 114 22.69 -10.18 15.03
CA ARG A 114 23.71 -10.61 15.99
C ARG A 114 25.05 -9.90 15.78
N THR A 115 25.59 -9.92 14.53
CA THR A 115 26.94 -9.41 14.25
C THR A 115 26.98 -7.91 14.05
N LYS A 116 25.82 -7.28 13.77
CA LYS A 116 25.69 -5.85 13.44
C LYS A 116 26.39 -5.44 12.14
N GLU A 117 26.77 -6.41 11.34
CA GLU A 117 27.31 -6.14 10.00
C GLU A 117 26.21 -5.62 9.08
N VAL A 118 26.53 -4.61 8.31
CA VAL A 118 25.63 -4.03 7.30
C VAL A 118 25.38 -5.04 6.18
N ILE A 119 24.21 -5.01 5.59
CA ILE A 119 23.85 -5.84 4.43
C ILE A 119 24.92 -5.74 3.34
N PRO A 120 25.44 -6.86 2.80
CA PRO A 120 26.44 -6.81 1.74
C PRO A 120 25.92 -6.11 0.46
N GLU A 121 26.75 -5.26 -0.13
CA GLU A 121 26.42 -4.53 -1.37
C GLU A 121 25.95 -5.45 -2.50
N GLN A 122 26.51 -6.67 -2.58
CA GLN A 122 26.07 -7.67 -3.57
C GLN A 122 24.61 -8.07 -3.39
N LEU A 123 24.10 -8.14 -2.15
CA LEU A 123 22.69 -8.42 -1.87
C LEU A 123 21.80 -7.22 -2.24
N VAL A 124 22.25 -6.01 -1.94
CA VAL A 124 21.53 -4.77 -2.34
C VAL A 124 21.39 -4.71 -3.86
N ARG A 125 22.43 -5.03 -4.62
CA ARG A 125 22.34 -5.10 -6.09
C ARG A 125 21.37 -6.18 -6.57
N LYS A 126 21.33 -7.35 -5.91
CA LYS A 126 20.37 -8.41 -6.26
C LYS A 126 18.93 -7.97 -6.01
N ILE A 127 18.66 -7.29 -4.90
CA ILE A 127 17.34 -6.72 -4.57
C ILE A 127 16.92 -5.75 -5.69
N ARG A 128 17.75 -4.77 -6.02
CA ARG A 128 17.46 -3.79 -7.08
C ARG A 128 17.25 -4.45 -8.45
N ASN A 129 18.03 -5.45 -8.80
CA ASN A 129 17.85 -6.16 -10.07
C ASN A 129 16.57 -7.00 -10.09
N SER A 130 16.17 -7.58 -8.95
CA SER A 130 14.95 -8.37 -8.87
C SER A 130 13.69 -7.52 -9.06
N ALA A 131 13.71 -6.26 -8.65
CA ALA A 131 12.60 -5.32 -8.84
C ALA A 131 12.29 -5.05 -10.33
N LEU A 132 13.27 -5.26 -11.23
CA LEU A 132 13.08 -5.11 -12.68
C LEU A 132 12.55 -6.38 -13.36
N PHE A 133 12.56 -7.52 -12.64
CA PHE A 133 12.14 -8.80 -13.21
C PHE A 133 10.63 -8.84 -13.35
N ASN A 134 10.15 -9.27 -14.52
CA ASN A 134 8.73 -9.37 -14.86
C ASN A 134 7.90 -8.08 -14.68
N GLN A 135 8.52 -6.89 -14.77
CA GLN A 135 7.81 -5.61 -14.67
C GLN A 135 6.67 -5.48 -15.69
N GLY A 136 6.88 -5.98 -16.92
CA GLY A 136 5.83 -5.98 -17.94
C GLY A 136 4.60 -6.79 -17.50
N PHE A 137 4.80 -7.95 -16.86
CA PHE A 137 3.72 -8.76 -16.32
C PHE A 137 2.98 -8.00 -15.20
N ALA A 138 3.70 -7.54 -14.19
CA ALA A 138 3.13 -6.85 -13.03
C ALA A 138 2.35 -5.57 -13.44
N THR A 139 2.93 -4.79 -14.36
CA THR A 139 2.25 -3.58 -14.89
C THR A 139 1.00 -3.94 -15.67
N THR A 140 1.05 -4.98 -16.51
CA THR A 140 -0.11 -5.41 -17.30
C THR A 140 -1.25 -5.91 -16.40
N GLU A 141 -0.92 -6.68 -15.36
CA GLU A 141 -1.87 -7.19 -14.37
C GLU A 141 -2.59 -6.04 -13.64
N LEU A 142 -1.83 -5.02 -13.21
CA LEU A 142 -2.36 -3.82 -12.56
C LEU A 142 -3.23 -2.98 -13.51
N VAL A 143 -2.72 -2.68 -14.71
CA VAL A 143 -3.44 -1.88 -15.71
C VAL A 143 -4.72 -2.59 -16.17
N ALA A 144 -4.73 -3.91 -16.26
CA ALA A 144 -5.93 -4.67 -16.59
C ALA A 144 -7.02 -4.46 -15.53
N ALA A 145 -6.65 -4.45 -14.22
CA ALA A 145 -7.60 -4.15 -13.15
C ALA A 145 -8.14 -2.70 -13.25
N ALA A 146 -7.27 -1.72 -13.49
CA ALA A 146 -7.68 -0.32 -13.67
C ALA A 146 -8.60 -0.12 -14.89
N LEU A 147 -8.34 -0.82 -15.99
CA LEU A 147 -9.22 -0.78 -17.18
C LEU A 147 -10.57 -1.44 -16.91
N SER A 148 -10.61 -2.54 -16.14
CA SER A 148 -11.87 -3.17 -15.71
C SER A 148 -12.70 -2.21 -14.86
N ASP A 149 -12.07 -1.50 -13.92
CA ASP A 149 -12.70 -0.48 -13.10
C ASP A 149 -13.32 0.62 -13.97
N MET A 150 -12.55 1.19 -14.89
CA MET A 150 -13.04 2.20 -15.83
C MET A 150 -14.22 1.70 -16.69
N ASP A 151 -14.19 0.46 -17.12
CA ASP A 151 -15.26 -0.10 -17.97
C ASP A 151 -16.57 -0.23 -17.20
N ILE A 152 -16.54 -0.78 -15.96
CA ILE A 152 -17.75 -0.96 -15.16
C ILE A 152 -18.35 0.39 -14.73
N HIS A 153 -17.53 1.37 -14.38
CA HIS A 153 -17.97 2.72 -13.98
C HIS A 153 -18.33 3.62 -15.17
N SER A 154 -18.02 3.20 -16.40
CA SER A 154 -18.45 3.89 -17.62
C SER A 154 -19.83 3.44 -18.13
N ILE A 155 -20.46 2.47 -17.49
CA ILE A 155 -21.79 1.98 -17.86
C ILE A 155 -22.83 3.11 -17.62
N ARG A 156 -23.42 3.59 -18.69
CA ARG A 156 -24.43 4.70 -18.61
C ARG A 156 -25.84 4.24 -18.27
N ARG A 157 -26.16 2.99 -18.57
CA ARG A 157 -27.46 2.40 -18.34
C ARG A 157 -27.27 1.00 -17.75
N TYR A 158 -27.81 0.81 -16.56
CA TYR A 158 -27.74 -0.50 -15.90
C TYR A 158 -28.65 -1.51 -16.65
N GLU A 159 -28.04 -2.62 -17.01
CA GLU A 159 -28.71 -3.85 -17.46
C GLU A 159 -28.02 -5.02 -16.76
N PRO A 160 -28.75 -6.05 -16.30
CA PRO A 160 -28.13 -7.21 -15.70
C PRO A 160 -27.14 -7.89 -16.66
N PHE A 161 -25.94 -8.14 -16.20
CA PHE A 161 -24.89 -8.79 -16.99
C PHE A 161 -24.14 -9.85 -16.16
N ASN A 162 -23.47 -10.78 -16.83
CA ASN A 162 -22.53 -11.69 -16.17
C ASN A 162 -21.18 -10.98 -16.02
N PRO A 163 -20.67 -10.79 -14.79
CA PRO A 163 -19.43 -10.04 -14.54
C PRO A 163 -18.20 -10.64 -15.24
N GLU A 164 -18.08 -11.98 -15.25
CA GLU A 164 -16.95 -12.67 -15.88
C GLU A 164 -16.95 -12.47 -17.41
N ALA A 165 -18.12 -12.63 -18.04
CA ALA A 165 -18.26 -12.42 -19.46
C ALA A 165 -18.02 -10.95 -19.85
N PHE A 166 -18.42 -10.00 -19.01
CA PHE A 166 -18.17 -8.58 -19.22
C PHE A 166 -16.67 -8.28 -19.17
N GLU A 167 -15.98 -8.77 -18.15
CA GLU A 167 -14.54 -8.62 -17.99
C GLU A 167 -13.75 -9.24 -19.14
N ASP A 168 -14.07 -10.49 -19.51
CA ASP A 168 -13.43 -11.18 -20.64
C ASP A 168 -13.63 -10.44 -21.97
N ASN A 169 -14.83 -9.92 -22.21
CA ASN A 169 -15.10 -9.11 -23.38
C ASN A 169 -14.24 -7.82 -23.38
N ALA A 170 -14.22 -7.11 -22.28
CA ALA A 170 -13.53 -5.84 -22.15
C ALA A 170 -12.00 -5.99 -22.26
N LEU A 171 -11.42 -6.95 -21.59
CA LEU A 171 -9.97 -7.12 -21.51
C LEU A 171 -9.41 -7.98 -22.63
N ARG A 172 -10.01 -9.16 -22.90
CA ARG A 172 -9.47 -10.13 -23.85
C ARG A 172 -9.92 -9.86 -25.27
N LEU A 173 -11.22 -9.69 -25.51
CA LEU A 173 -11.73 -9.51 -26.87
C LEU A 173 -11.47 -8.11 -27.42
N GLN A 174 -11.68 -7.07 -26.63
CA GLN A 174 -11.51 -5.69 -27.10
C GLN A 174 -10.07 -5.17 -27.01
N ARG A 175 -9.30 -5.58 -25.98
CA ARG A 175 -7.95 -5.07 -25.71
C ARG A 175 -6.83 -6.10 -25.93
N GLY A 176 -7.16 -7.35 -26.20
CA GLY A 176 -6.18 -8.40 -26.52
C GLY A 176 -5.33 -8.85 -25.34
N LEU A 177 -5.84 -8.75 -24.10
CA LEU A 177 -5.13 -9.30 -22.94
C LEU A 177 -4.90 -10.80 -23.18
N ILE A 178 -3.64 -11.22 -23.09
CA ILE A 178 -3.26 -12.62 -23.31
C ILE A 178 -3.80 -13.52 -22.19
N PRO A 179 -4.15 -14.80 -22.52
CA PRO A 179 -4.79 -15.71 -21.56
C PRO A 179 -3.96 -16.01 -20.29
N GLN A 180 -2.64 -15.82 -20.37
CA GLN A 180 -1.71 -16.09 -19.28
C GLN A 180 -1.67 -14.98 -18.23
N ILE A 181 -2.25 -13.81 -18.51
CA ILE A 181 -2.35 -12.69 -17.57
C ILE A 181 -3.80 -12.53 -17.14
N GLU A 182 -4.03 -12.65 -15.85
CA GLU A 182 -5.28 -12.27 -15.21
C GLU A 182 -5.15 -10.85 -14.65
N PRO A 183 -6.24 -10.05 -14.61
CA PRO A 183 -6.20 -8.77 -13.92
C PRO A 183 -5.91 -9.00 -12.42
N ARG A 184 -5.16 -8.09 -11.81
CA ARG A 184 -4.77 -8.17 -10.39
C ARG A 184 -5.96 -8.32 -9.47
N TYR A 185 -7.06 -7.66 -9.80
CA TYR A 185 -8.35 -7.79 -9.12
C TYR A 185 -9.44 -8.04 -10.17
N ARG A 186 -10.34 -8.95 -9.83
CA ARG A 186 -11.52 -9.28 -10.65
C ARG A 186 -12.79 -8.86 -9.92
N TYR A 187 -13.84 -8.50 -10.63
CA TYR A 187 -15.08 -7.97 -10.05
C TYR A 187 -15.62 -8.71 -8.83
N PRO A 188 -15.58 -10.06 -8.73
CA PRO A 188 -16.12 -10.77 -7.57
C PRO A 188 -15.41 -10.47 -6.24
N TYR A 189 -14.19 -9.94 -6.27
CA TYR A 189 -13.41 -9.61 -5.07
C TYR A 189 -12.69 -8.26 -5.14
N PHE A 190 -13.08 -7.38 -6.06
CA PHE A 190 -12.53 -6.05 -6.21
C PHE A 190 -13.38 -5.03 -5.42
N SER A 191 -13.43 -5.20 -4.10
CA SER A 191 -14.26 -4.37 -3.23
C SER A 191 -13.87 -2.89 -3.24
N HIS A 192 -12.59 -2.57 -3.42
CA HIS A 192 -12.08 -1.19 -3.39
C HIS A 192 -12.80 -0.25 -4.35
N ILE A 193 -13.14 -0.71 -5.57
CA ILE A 193 -13.83 0.11 -6.56
C ILE A 193 -15.32 0.30 -6.29
N PHE A 194 -15.89 -0.36 -5.27
CA PHE A 194 -17.30 -0.27 -4.86
C PHE A 194 -17.48 0.25 -3.44
N ASP A 195 -16.51 0.05 -2.55
CA ASP A 195 -16.56 0.37 -1.12
C ASP A 195 -15.25 1.03 -0.67
N GLY A 196 -14.75 1.94 -1.46
CA GLY A 196 -13.54 2.70 -1.24
C GLY A 196 -13.39 3.72 -2.36
N ASP A 197 -12.44 4.60 -2.24
CA ASP A 197 -12.23 5.65 -3.23
C ASP A 197 -11.15 5.27 -4.28
N TYR A 198 -10.57 4.07 -4.13
CA TYR A 198 -9.47 3.65 -5.01
C TYR A 198 -9.30 2.13 -5.05
#